data_88ec59f61b5bfd80400d7c579a14398a
#
_entry.id   88ec59f61b5bfd80400d7c579a14398a
#
_cell.length_a   1.000
_cell.length_b   1.000
_cell.length_c   1.000
_cell.angle_alpha   90.00
_cell.angle_beta   90.00
_cell.angle_gamma   90.00
#
_symmetry.space_group_name_H-M   'P 1'
#
loop_
_entity.id
_entity.type
_entity.pdbx_description
1 polymer ?
#
loop_
_entity_poly.entity_id
_entity_poly.type
_entity_poly.pdbx_seq_one_letter_code
_entity_poly.pdbx_strand_id
1 'polypeptide(L)'
;MRVAAPDGATGALAPDRPDPFSGPPPAARRPRRPRVLAHMGRWGRARRWLPPDARRVLDVGCASAYGTAALAGTDGRRVIGIERDHTAVLEAARRRPWLTVLEGDASDLPVAEGVADVVTMLDVLEHLEDPEAAIAEAHRVLAPGGCLVVSVPHRGALHGLDALNLYDGLCRDRPGLPPLAAPTTSGGHAHRHYTVEECEQLLRPWFTVERVARRGLGIHELITLGLLAMRRHGGRPRTVRALLGLYVVVYLLEDALPTGPVAYHLMLRARAVTPA
;
A
#
# COMPACT_ATOMS: atom_id res chain seq x y z
N MET A 1 23.22 29.93 -0.09
CA MET A 1 22.52 29.95 1.19
C MET A 1 22.40 28.47 1.60
N ARG A 2 23.23 28.00 2.54
CA ARG A 2 23.24 26.60 3.00
C ARG A 2 22.03 26.41 3.90
N VAL A 3 21.13 25.54 3.51
CA VAL A 3 20.05 25.08 4.41
C VAL A 3 20.69 24.08 5.38
N ALA A 4 20.72 24.44 6.66
CA ALA A 4 21.18 23.58 7.73
C ALA A 4 20.22 22.37 7.86
N ALA A 5 20.81 21.20 8.06
CA ALA A 5 20.08 20.01 8.49
C ALA A 5 19.46 20.29 9.88
N PRO A 6 18.28 19.72 10.21
CA PRO A 6 17.72 19.88 11.55
C PRO A 6 18.61 19.12 12.54
N ASP A 7 19.22 19.85 13.44
CA ASP A 7 20.00 19.34 14.57
C ASP A 7 19.10 18.57 15.54
N GLY A 8 19.59 17.38 15.91
CA GLY A 8 19.42 16.85 17.26
C GLY A 8 18.12 16.11 17.58
N ALA A 9 17.88 14.97 16.95
CA ALA A 9 17.25 13.87 17.66
C ALA A 9 18.36 13.05 18.36
N THR A 10 18.73 13.43 19.59
CA THR A 10 19.49 12.55 20.48
C THR A 10 18.65 11.29 20.69
N GLY A 11 19.08 10.21 20.05
CA GLY A 11 18.42 8.93 20.07
C GLY A 11 18.29 8.40 21.50
N ALA A 12 17.08 8.42 22.03
CA ALA A 12 16.68 7.35 22.89
C ALA A 12 16.80 6.08 22.03
N LEU A 13 17.66 5.14 22.42
CA LEU A 13 17.76 3.80 21.81
C LEU A 13 16.34 3.28 21.69
N ALA A 14 15.84 3.13 20.45
CA ALA A 14 14.55 2.55 20.20
C ALA A 14 14.51 1.20 20.93
N PRO A 15 13.40 0.83 21.60
CA PRO A 15 13.30 -0.44 22.30
C PRO A 15 13.72 -1.56 21.33
N ASP A 16 14.39 -2.58 21.87
CA ASP A 16 14.96 -3.71 21.11
C ASP A 16 13.86 -4.38 20.29
N ARG A 17 13.66 -3.87 19.04
CA ARG A 17 12.60 -4.32 18.16
C ARG A 17 13.04 -5.64 17.52
N PRO A 18 12.14 -6.63 17.42
CA PRO A 18 12.50 -7.93 16.89
C PRO A 18 12.81 -7.89 15.39
N ASP A 19 13.72 -8.78 14.95
CA ASP A 19 13.81 -9.16 13.56
C ASP A 19 12.77 -10.26 13.25
N PRO A 20 11.68 -9.93 12.55
CA PRO A 20 10.62 -10.90 12.28
C PRO A 20 11.02 -11.97 11.25
N PHE A 21 12.15 -11.79 10.59
CA PHE A 21 12.71 -12.76 9.65
C PHE A 21 13.65 -13.79 10.31
N SER A 22 14.07 -13.59 11.57
CA SER A 22 14.95 -14.49 12.29
C SER A 22 14.29 -15.80 12.72
N GLY A 23 12.96 -15.80 12.97
CA GLY A 23 12.20 -16.98 13.36
C GLY A 23 11.83 -17.90 12.20
N PRO A 24 11.35 -19.13 12.45
CA PRO A 24 10.89 -20.03 11.40
C PRO A 24 9.67 -19.46 10.69
N PRO A 25 9.43 -19.82 9.41
CA PRO A 25 8.20 -19.46 8.71
C PRO A 25 6.99 -20.12 9.37
N PRO A 26 5.76 -19.59 9.20
CA PRO A 26 4.55 -20.21 9.71
C PRO A 26 4.44 -21.68 9.30
N ALA A 27 4.00 -22.54 10.22
CA ALA A 27 3.89 -23.99 10.00
C ALA A 27 2.84 -24.37 8.93
N ALA A 28 1.84 -23.50 8.70
CA ALA A 28 0.82 -23.73 7.70
C ALA A 28 1.39 -23.65 6.28
N ARG A 29 1.10 -24.67 5.47
CA ARG A 29 1.57 -24.70 4.09
C ARG A 29 0.80 -23.72 3.22
N ARG A 30 1.52 -22.98 2.40
CA ARG A 30 0.96 -22.14 1.36
C ARG A 30 0.18 -22.97 0.34
N PRO A 31 -1.02 -22.52 -0.12
CA PRO A 31 -1.74 -23.16 -1.21
C PRO A 31 -0.89 -23.21 -2.50
N ARG A 32 -0.84 -24.37 -3.16
CA ARG A 32 -0.01 -24.59 -4.37
C ARG A 32 -0.41 -23.77 -5.59
N ARG A 33 -1.60 -23.19 -5.60
CA ARG A 33 -2.09 -22.38 -6.75
C ARG A 33 -2.24 -20.92 -6.31
N PRO A 34 -1.35 -20.02 -6.75
CA PRO A 34 -1.62 -18.60 -6.65
C PRO A 34 -2.87 -18.30 -7.48
N ARG A 35 -3.80 -17.53 -6.94
CA ARG A 35 -4.92 -17.03 -7.72
C ARG A 35 -4.33 -16.14 -8.82
N VAL A 36 -4.63 -16.41 -10.09
CA VAL A 36 -4.10 -15.69 -11.26
C VAL A 36 -4.23 -14.18 -11.10
N LEU A 37 -5.34 -13.71 -10.54
CA LEU A 37 -5.60 -12.30 -10.26
C LEU A 37 -4.60 -11.66 -9.29
N ALA A 38 -4.00 -12.42 -8.39
CA ALA A 38 -3.00 -11.92 -7.45
C ALA A 38 -1.66 -11.54 -8.11
N HIS A 39 -1.44 -11.95 -9.35
CA HIS A 39 -0.26 -11.60 -10.15
C HIS A 39 -0.50 -10.46 -11.14
N MET A 40 -1.70 -9.90 -11.13
CA MET A 40 -2.11 -8.81 -12.01
C MET A 40 -2.25 -7.51 -11.20
N GLY A 41 -2.42 -6.40 -11.90
CA GLY A 41 -2.56 -5.09 -11.28
C GLY A 41 -1.29 -4.63 -10.56
N ARG A 42 -1.46 -3.72 -9.60
CA ARG A 42 -0.35 -3.12 -8.85
C ARG A 42 0.49 -4.13 -8.07
N TRP A 43 -0.10 -5.15 -7.46
CA TRP A 43 0.66 -6.18 -6.74
C TRP A 43 1.52 -7.03 -7.67
N GLY A 44 0.97 -7.41 -8.83
CA GLY A 44 1.73 -8.13 -9.85
C GLY A 44 2.88 -7.28 -10.42
N ARG A 45 2.66 -5.96 -10.56
CA ARG A 45 3.71 -5.03 -10.97
C ARG A 45 4.75 -4.84 -9.88
N ALA A 46 4.34 -4.59 -8.63
CA ALA A 46 5.23 -4.49 -7.49
C ALA A 46 6.13 -5.73 -7.43
N ARG A 47 5.55 -6.93 -7.51
CA ARG A 47 6.32 -8.17 -7.52
C ARG A 47 7.35 -8.25 -8.64
N ARG A 48 7.02 -7.81 -9.87
CA ARG A 48 7.99 -7.78 -10.99
C ARG A 48 9.08 -6.74 -10.80
N TRP A 49 8.86 -5.75 -9.94
CA TRP A 49 9.83 -4.72 -9.61
C TRP A 49 10.71 -5.08 -8.43
N LEU A 50 10.38 -6.13 -7.67
CA LEU A 50 11.25 -6.61 -6.61
C LEU A 50 12.59 -7.09 -7.22
N PRO A 51 13.73 -6.74 -6.60
CA PRO A 51 15.02 -7.28 -7.00
C PRO A 51 15.01 -8.83 -6.99
N PRO A 52 15.66 -9.50 -7.94
CA PRO A 52 15.63 -10.95 -8.03
C PRO A 52 16.31 -11.65 -6.85
N ASP A 53 17.23 -10.98 -6.20
CA ASP A 53 17.97 -11.40 -5.02
C ASP A 53 17.30 -11.08 -3.69
N ALA A 54 16.27 -10.22 -3.69
CA ALA A 54 15.51 -9.89 -2.50
C ALA A 54 14.83 -11.12 -1.90
N ARG A 55 15.04 -11.35 -0.60
CA ARG A 55 14.46 -12.47 0.16
C ARG A 55 13.51 -12.06 1.25
N ARG A 56 13.70 -10.88 1.82
CA ARG A 56 12.96 -10.33 2.97
C ARG A 56 12.15 -9.13 2.53
N VAL A 57 10.84 -9.26 2.52
CA VAL A 57 9.92 -8.21 2.05
C VAL A 57 8.96 -7.86 3.19
N LEU A 58 8.86 -6.58 3.53
CA LEU A 58 7.81 -6.04 4.39
C LEU A 58 6.74 -5.37 3.53
N ASP A 59 5.49 -5.77 3.74
CA ASP A 59 4.33 -5.20 3.07
C ASP A 59 3.54 -4.37 4.10
N VAL A 60 3.77 -3.07 4.10
CA VAL A 60 3.18 -2.11 5.06
C VAL A 60 1.81 -1.67 4.56
N GLY A 61 0.80 -1.65 5.46
CA GLY A 61 -0.59 -1.41 5.11
C GLY A 61 -1.21 -2.60 4.36
N CYS A 62 -0.92 -3.81 4.82
CA CYS A 62 -1.26 -5.03 4.11
C CYS A 62 -2.75 -5.41 4.16
N ALA A 63 -3.56 -4.71 4.95
CA ALA A 63 -4.96 -5.01 5.22
C ALA A 63 -5.16 -6.52 5.55
N SER A 64 -6.11 -7.20 4.94
CA SER A 64 -6.30 -8.65 5.13
C SER A 64 -5.24 -9.51 4.43
N ALA A 65 -4.08 -8.96 4.06
CA ALA A 65 -2.91 -9.60 3.44
C ALA A 65 -3.18 -10.28 2.07
N TYR A 66 -4.15 -9.77 1.29
CA TYR A 66 -4.40 -10.27 -0.06
C TYR A 66 -3.23 -9.96 -1.00
N GLY A 67 -2.74 -8.72 -0.97
CA GLY A 67 -1.58 -8.26 -1.73
C GLY A 67 -0.29 -8.92 -1.29
N THR A 68 -0.08 -9.03 0.02
CA THR A 68 1.05 -9.74 0.64
C THR A 68 1.19 -11.16 0.12
N ALA A 69 0.06 -11.86 -0.02
CA ALA A 69 0.02 -13.20 -0.59
C ALA A 69 0.48 -13.24 -2.06
N ALA A 70 0.21 -12.18 -2.83
CA ALA A 70 0.68 -12.04 -4.20
C ALA A 70 2.20 -11.79 -4.26
N LEU A 71 2.70 -10.89 -3.39
CA LEU A 71 4.12 -10.57 -3.28
C LEU A 71 4.96 -11.77 -2.88
N ALA A 72 4.46 -12.61 -1.98
CA ALA A 72 5.16 -13.79 -1.49
C ALA A 72 5.57 -14.80 -2.59
N GLY A 73 4.90 -14.80 -3.76
CA GLY A 73 5.29 -15.63 -4.91
C GLY A 73 5.57 -17.09 -4.56
N THR A 74 6.30 -17.80 -5.43
CA THR A 74 6.78 -19.19 -5.22
C THR A 74 8.29 -19.28 -5.25
N ASP A 75 8.96 -18.14 -5.19
CA ASP A 75 10.42 -17.97 -5.44
C ASP A 75 11.25 -17.94 -4.14
N GLY A 76 10.67 -18.40 -3.04
CA GLY A 76 11.37 -18.52 -1.76
C GLY A 76 11.49 -17.22 -0.96
N ARG A 77 10.89 -16.12 -1.44
CA ARG A 77 10.82 -14.87 -0.66
C ARG A 77 9.98 -15.05 0.58
N ARG A 78 10.44 -14.50 1.68
CA ARG A 78 9.68 -14.35 2.90
C ARG A 78 9.04 -12.98 2.90
N VAL A 79 7.72 -12.93 2.94
CA VAL A 79 6.95 -11.69 2.98
C VAL A 79 6.19 -11.62 4.29
N ILE A 80 6.31 -10.50 4.98
CA ILE A 80 5.62 -10.22 6.25
C ILE A 80 4.76 -8.98 6.02
N GLY A 81 3.49 -9.07 6.39
CA GLY A 81 2.57 -7.94 6.38
C GLY A 81 2.63 -7.17 7.68
N ILE A 82 2.46 -5.85 7.61
CA ILE A 82 2.24 -4.97 8.77
C ILE A 82 0.94 -4.22 8.53
N GLU A 83 0.05 -4.23 9.53
CA GLU A 83 -1.27 -3.60 9.43
C GLU A 83 -1.66 -3.01 10.79
N ARG A 84 -2.25 -1.82 10.77
CA ARG A 84 -2.67 -1.12 11.98
C ARG A 84 -4.04 -1.58 12.48
N ASP A 85 -4.96 -1.95 11.57
CA ASP A 85 -6.30 -2.42 11.94
C ASP A 85 -6.23 -3.85 12.49
N HIS A 86 -6.42 -3.98 13.79
CA HIS A 86 -6.48 -5.26 14.48
C HIS A 86 -7.47 -6.25 13.84
N THR A 87 -8.62 -5.77 13.36
CA THR A 87 -9.63 -6.62 12.71
C THR A 87 -9.09 -7.21 11.42
N ALA A 88 -8.38 -6.41 10.63
CA ALA A 88 -7.75 -6.86 9.38
C ALA A 88 -6.62 -7.87 9.66
N VAL A 89 -5.83 -7.65 10.73
CA VAL A 89 -4.79 -8.60 11.17
C VAL A 89 -5.41 -9.95 11.53
N LEU A 90 -6.48 -9.98 12.32
CA LEU A 90 -7.20 -11.22 12.67
C LEU A 90 -7.79 -11.91 11.43
N GLU A 91 -8.35 -11.15 10.50
CA GLU A 91 -8.86 -11.69 9.24
C GLU A 91 -7.72 -12.29 8.39
N ALA A 92 -6.58 -11.63 8.30
CA ALA A 92 -5.40 -12.13 7.61
C ALA A 92 -4.91 -13.45 8.21
N ALA A 93 -4.77 -13.52 9.53
CA ALA A 93 -4.36 -14.72 10.25
C ALA A 93 -5.32 -15.91 9.99
N ARG A 94 -6.63 -15.64 9.98
CA ARG A 94 -7.65 -16.67 9.71
C ARG A 94 -7.64 -17.13 8.26
N ARG A 95 -7.52 -16.21 7.30
CA ARG A 95 -7.63 -16.53 5.85
C ARG A 95 -6.31 -16.99 5.23
N ARG A 96 -5.17 -16.58 5.83
CA ARG A 96 -3.81 -16.83 5.32
C ARG A 96 -2.85 -17.24 6.43
N PRO A 97 -3.13 -18.36 7.16
CA PRO A 97 -2.32 -18.79 8.31
C PRO A 97 -0.87 -19.16 7.94
N TRP A 98 -0.54 -19.14 6.67
CA TRP A 98 0.81 -19.35 6.14
C TRP A 98 1.59 -18.04 5.93
N LEU A 99 1.00 -16.88 6.20
CA LEU A 99 1.66 -15.58 6.24
C LEU A 99 1.82 -15.10 7.67
N THR A 100 2.90 -14.42 7.94
CA THR A 100 3.06 -13.62 9.14
C THR A 100 2.49 -12.23 8.87
N VAL A 101 1.59 -11.78 9.73
CA VAL A 101 1.09 -10.39 9.75
C VAL A 101 1.26 -9.88 11.17
N LEU A 102 1.89 -8.72 11.28
CA LEU A 102 2.13 -8.01 12.54
C LEU A 102 1.18 -6.82 12.62
N GLU A 103 0.70 -6.53 13.82
CA GLU A 103 0.00 -5.28 14.09
C GLU A 103 1.03 -4.17 14.30
N GLY A 104 0.88 -3.03 13.60
CA GLY A 104 1.80 -1.92 13.71
C GLY A 104 1.42 -0.74 12.83
N ASP A 105 1.88 0.46 13.24
CA ASP A 105 1.71 1.70 12.50
C ASP A 105 2.83 1.87 11.46
N ALA A 106 2.51 2.46 10.30
CA ALA A 106 3.47 2.72 9.24
C ALA A 106 4.55 3.74 9.65
N SER A 107 4.21 4.67 10.55
CA SER A 107 5.11 5.68 11.10
C SER A 107 5.92 5.20 12.31
N ASP A 108 5.66 3.98 12.79
CA ASP A 108 6.37 3.35 13.93
C ASP A 108 6.38 1.82 13.75
N LEU A 109 7.15 1.32 12.77
CA LEU A 109 7.17 -0.08 12.40
C LEU A 109 7.73 -0.96 13.53
N PRO A 110 7.03 -2.05 13.93
CA PRO A 110 7.39 -2.87 15.09
C PRO A 110 8.51 -3.88 14.78
N VAL A 111 9.49 -3.48 13.97
CA VAL A 111 10.58 -4.33 13.50
C VAL A 111 11.92 -3.61 13.59
N ALA A 112 13.00 -4.38 13.75
CA ALA A 112 14.36 -3.85 13.87
C ALA A 112 14.82 -3.11 12.60
N GLU A 113 15.89 -2.33 12.75
CA GLU A 113 16.56 -1.64 11.66
C GLU A 113 17.24 -2.65 10.71
N GLY A 114 17.26 -2.36 9.41
CA GLY A 114 18.04 -3.11 8.42
C GLY A 114 17.57 -4.54 8.16
N VAL A 115 16.35 -4.91 8.58
CA VAL A 115 15.87 -6.31 8.48
C VAL A 115 15.26 -6.67 7.12
N ALA A 116 14.91 -5.69 6.29
CA ALA A 116 14.21 -5.92 5.03
C ALA A 116 15.08 -5.59 3.82
N ASP A 117 14.97 -6.40 2.76
CA ASP A 117 15.57 -6.09 1.46
C ASP A 117 14.65 -5.17 0.65
N VAL A 118 13.34 -5.29 0.88
CA VAL A 118 12.30 -4.49 0.23
C VAL A 118 11.20 -4.14 1.21
N VAL A 119 10.74 -2.89 1.13
CA VAL A 119 9.47 -2.44 1.72
C VAL A 119 8.48 -2.14 0.59
N THR A 120 7.23 -2.55 0.73
CA THR A 120 6.13 -2.15 -0.15
C THR A 120 5.10 -1.35 0.64
N MET A 121 4.65 -0.23 0.08
CA MET A 121 3.55 0.61 0.58
C MET A 121 2.59 0.86 -0.59
N LEU A 122 1.61 -0.02 -0.74
CA LEU A 122 0.70 0.01 -1.89
C LEU A 122 -0.66 0.56 -1.47
N ASP A 123 -0.95 1.79 -1.86
CA ASP A 123 -2.12 2.59 -1.47
C ASP A 123 -2.19 2.75 0.06
N VAL A 124 -1.14 3.33 0.61
CA VAL A 124 -0.98 3.58 2.05
C VAL A 124 -0.77 5.06 2.34
N LEU A 125 0.15 5.72 1.61
CA LEU A 125 0.58 7.08 1.91
C LEU A 125 -0.56 8.11 1.86
N GLU A 126 -1.56 7.88 1.00
CA GLU A 126 -2.74 8.73 0.87
C GLU A 126 -3.64 8.73 2.10
N HIS A 127 -3.48 7.73 2.97
CA HIS A 127 -4.25 7.55 4.19
C HIS A 127 -3.52 8.02 5.45
N LEU A 128 -2.23 8.38 5.34
CA LEU A 128 -1.41 8.76 6.49
C LEU A 128 -1.52 10.26 6.77
N GLU A 129 -1.53 10.62 8.05
CA GLU A 129 -1.43 12.02 8.48
C GLU A 129 -0.01 12.54 8.25
N ASP A 130 0.99 11.71 8.57
CA ASP A 130 2.42 12.00 8.40
C ASP A 130 3.08 10.95 7.48
N PRO A 131 3.03 11.15 6.17
CA PRO A 131 3.69 10.25 5.22
C PRO A 131 5.23 10.35 5.28
N GLU A 132 5.79 11.48 5.74
CA GLU A 132 7.23 11.68 5.91
C GLU A 132 7.79 10.73 6.98
N ALA A 133 7.11 10.60 8.13
CA ALA A 133 7.49 9.66 9.17
C ALA A 133 7.44 8.20 8.68
N ALA A 134 6.42 7.84 7.90
CA ALA A 134 6.32 6.49 7.34
C ALA A 134 7.44 6.19 6.33
N ILE A 135 7.86 7.17 5.53
CA ILE A 135 8.98 7.04 4.60
C ILE A 135 10.31 6.90 5.37
N ALA A 136 10.51 7.67 6.44
CA ALA A 136 11.68 7.54 7.30
C ALA A 136 11.75 6.15 7.98
N GLU A 137 10.62 5.62 8.47
CA GLU A 137 10.52 4.27 9.02
C GLU A 137 10.79 3.19 7.96
N ALA A 138 10.25 3.35 6.74
CA ALA A 138 10.57 2.46 5.64
C ALA A 138 12.08 2.43 5.34
N HIS A 139 12.75 3.59 5.40
CA HIS A 139 14.20 3.67 5.23
C HIS A 139 14.93 2.98 6.38
N ARG A 140 14.52 3.23 7.64
CA ARG A 140 15.14 2.62 8.82
C ARG A 140 15.16 1.10 8.77
N VAL A 141 14.05 0.49 8.37
CA VAL A 141 13.91 -0.98 8.36
C VAL A 141 14.56 -1.64 7.16
N LEU A 142 14.95 -0.88 6.13
CA LEU A 142 15.63 -1.39 4.94
C LEU A 142 17.11 -1.65 5.22
N ALA A 143 17.58 -2.81 4.76
CA ALA A 143 19.01 -3.08 4.67
C ALA A 143 19.71 -2.08 3.74
N PRO A 144 21.01 -1.81 3.91
CA PRO A 144 21.77 -0.95 3.02
C PRO A 144 21.56 -1.33 1.54
N GLY A 145 21.18 -0.36 0.71
CA GLY A 145 20.87 -0.57 -0.70
C GLY A 145 19.53 -1.29 -0.96
N GLY A 146 18.70 -1.47 0.06
CA GLY A 146 17.33 -1.97 -0.09
C GLY A 146 16.44 -1.05 -0.91
N CYS A 147 15.27 -1.50 -1.29
CA CYS A 147 14.37 -0.67 -2.10
C CYS A 147 12.95 -0.56 -1.52
N LEU A 148 12.35 0.58 -1.77
CA LEU A 148 10.95 0.89 -1.48
C LEU A 148 10.14 0.83 -2.78
N VAL A 149 8.96 0.19 -2.73
CA VAL A 149 7.97 0.23 -3.81
C VAL A 149 6.68 0.86 -3.27
N VAL A 150 6.29 1.98 -3.84
CA VAL A 150 5.11 2.75 -3.43
C VAL A 150 4.08 2.76 -4.55
N SER A 151 2.79 2.65 -4.23
CA SER A 151 1.73 3.09 -5.11
C SER A 151 0.79 4.06 -4.40
N VAL A 152 0.29 5.04 -5.15
CA VAL A 152 -0.63 6.08 -4.67
C VAL A 152 -1.60 6.48 -5.78
N PRO A 153 -2.77 7.03 -5.45
CA PRO A 153 -3.60 7.73 -6.42
C PRO A 153 -2.84 8.90 -7.04
N HIS A 154 -2.90 9.00 -8.37
CA HIS A 154 -2.21 10.05 -9.11
C HIS A 154 -3.09 11.28 -9.28
N ARG A 155 -2.53 12.47 -9.05
CA ARG A 155 -3.18 13.75 -9.35
C ARG A 155 -3.11 14.04 -10.85
N GLY A 156 -3.58 13.08 -11.66
CA GLY A 156 -3.74 13.24 -13.10
C GLY A 156 -5.04 13.96 -13.46
N ALA A 157 -5.33 14.08 -14.77
CA ALA A 157 -6.51 14.78 -15.27
C ALA A 157 -7.85 14.19 -14.77
N LEU A 158 -7.87 12.91 -14.40
CA LEU A 158 -9.07 12.17 -13.97
C LEU A 158 -9.12 11.96 -12.44
N HIS A 159 -8.30 12.65 -11.66
CA HIS A 159 -8.28 12.49 -10.20
C HIS A 159 -9.63 12.76 -9.51
N GLY A 160 -10.49 13.58 -10.12
CA GLY A 160 -11.85 13.85 -9.62
C GLY A 160 -12.80 12.65 -9.68
N LEU A 161 -12.43 11.53 -10.32
CA LEU A 161 -13.23 10.30 -10.33
C LEU A 161 -13.07 9.45 -9.07
N ASP A 162 -12.25 9.87 -8.09
CA ASP A 162 -12.07 9.16 -6.82
C ASP A 162 -13.39 8.91 -6.11
N ALA A 163 -13.78 7.64 -6.01
CA ALA A 163 -15.07 7.23 -5.47
C ALA A 163 -15.21 7.56 -3.98
N LEU A 164 -14.13 7.52 -3.20
CA LEU A 164 -14.15 7.84 -1.77
C LEU A 164 -14.39 9.34 -1.58
N ASN A 165 -13.64 10.18 -2.27
CA ASN A 165 -13.81 11.63 -2.22
C ASN A 165 -15.17 12.07 -2.75
N LEU A 166 -15.67 11.46 -3.84
CA LEU A 166 -17.01 11.73 -4.39
C LEU A 166 -18.10 11.32 -3.41
N TYR A 167 -17.98 10.13 -2.80
CA TYR A 167 -18.95 9.65 -1.83
C TYR A 167 -18.98 10.52 -0.58
N ASP A 168 -17.83 10.87 -0.02
CA ASP A 168 -17.72 11.75 1.14
C ASP A 168 -18.31 13.14 0.84
N GLY A 169 -18.03 13.69 -0.35
CA GLY A 169 -18.62 14.93 -0.80
C GLY A 169 -20.16 14.89 -0.88
N LEU A 170 -20.71 13.79 -1.40
CA LEU A 170 -22.15 13.58 -1.50
C LEU A 170 -22.83 13.37 -0.14
N CYS A 171 -22.08 12.88 0.86
CA CYS A 171 -22.60 12.55 2.19
C CYS A 171 -22.45 13.70 3.19
N ARG A 172 -21.46 14.60 2.99
CA ARG A 172 -21.09 15.65 3.93
C ARG A 172 -22.26 16.56 4.33
N ASP A 173 -23.15 16.88 3.41
CA ASP A 173 -24.25 17.82 3.61
C ASP A 173 -25.59 17.12 3.89
N ARG A 174 -25.60 15.80 4.14
CA ARG A 174 -26.83 15.05 4.39
C ARG A 174 -26.88 14.53 5.83
N PRO A 175 -27.66 15.13 6.75
CA PRO A 175 -27.79 14.65 8.12
C PRO A 175 -28.32 13.21 8.15
N GLY A 176 -27.70 12.37 8.98
CA GLY A 176 -28.06 10.96 9.14
C GLY A 176 -27.35 9.98 8.20
N LEU A 177 -26.43 10.47 7.39
CA LEU A 177 -25.50 9.64 6.62
C LEU A 177 -24.23 9.43 7.44
N PRO A 178 -23.96 8.22 7.97
CA PRO A 178 -22.66 7.98 8.57
C PRO A 178 -21.61 8.21 7.49
N PRO A 179 -20.51 8.93 7.81
CA PRO A 179 -19.36 8.93 6.92
C PRO A 179 -19.03 7.46 6.61
N LEU A 180 -18.49 7.20 5.42
CA LEU A 180 -17.80 5.95 5.23
C LEU A 180 -16.71 5.96 6.32
N ALA A 181 -17.00 5.30 7.44
CA ALA A 181 -15.93 4.77 8.23
C ALA A 181 -15.24 3.75 7.32
N ALA A 182 -14.46 4.26 6.38
CA ALA A 182 -13.39 3.47 5.82
C ALA A 182 -12.50 3.21 7.04
N PRO A 183 -12.27 1.96 7.42
CA PRO A 183 -11.39 1.65 8.55
C PRO A 183 -9.95 2.13 8.30
N THR A 184 -9.71 2.87 7.25
CA THR A 184 -8.40 3.21 6.70
C THR A 184 -8.06 4.69 6.72
N THR A 185 -9.00 5.62 6.94
CA THR A 185 -8.66 7.05 7.05
C THR A 185 -8.65 7.48 8.51
N SER A 186 -7.47 7.56 9.09
CA SER A 186 -7.27 8.27 10.34
C SER A 186 -7.67 9.73 10.12
N GLY A 187 -8.66 10.22 10.85
CA GLY A 187 -8.92 11.64 10.95
C GLY A 187 -9.88 12.28 9.92
N GLY A 188 -10.56 11.52 9.04
CA GLY A 188 -11.60 12.11 8.16
C GLY A 188 -11.07 13.06 7.08
N HIS A 189 -9.82 12.91 6.67
CA HIS A 189 -9.22 13.68 5.58
C HIS A 189 -9.64 13.12 4.22
N ALA A 190 -9.79 14.01 3.23
CA ALA A 190 -9.99 13.63 1.84
C ALA A 190 -8.85 12.71 1.36
N HIS A 191 -9.19 11.72 0.55
CA HIS A 191 -8.23 10.81 -0.07
C HIS A 191 -7.20 11.61 -0.88
N ARG A 192 -5.94 11.56 -0.46
CA ARG A 192 -4.87 12.40 -1.01
C ARG A 192 -4.37 11.83 -2.34
N HIS A 193 -4.18 12.71 -3.32
CA HIS A 193 -3.58 12.35 -4.60
C HIS A 193 -2.21 13.00 -4.73
N TYR A 194 -1.30 12.33 -5.41
CA TYR A 194 0.09 12.79 -5.57
C TYR A 194 0.45 13.00 -7.03
N THR A 195 1.30 13.99 -7.30
CA THR A 195 2.06 14.05 -8.55
C THR A 195 3.35 13.24 -8.43
N VAL A 196 4.04 13.02 -9.54
CA VAL A 196 5.36 12.37 -9.50
C VAL A 196 6.35 13.23 -8.73
N GLU A 197 6.33 14.53 -8.96
CA GLU A 197 7.22 15.50 -8.32
C GLU A 197 7.02 15.56 -6.80
N GLU A 198 5.78 15.48 -6.33
CA GLU A 198 5.46 15.42 -4.90
C GLU A 198 5.96 14.10 -4.27
N CYS A 199 5.80 12.98 -4.96
CA CYS A 199 6.37 11.70 -4.50
C CYS A 199 7.89 11.74 -4.47
N GLU A 200 8.53 12.30 -5.51
CA GLU A 200 10.00 12.44 -5.56
C GLU A 200 10.51 13.36 -4.44
N GLN A 201 9.81 14.45 -4.14
CA GLN A 201 10.15 15.34 -3.03
C GLN A 201 10.04 14.64 -1.67
N LEU A 202 8.95 13.88 -1.46
CA LEU A 202 8.71 13.10 -0.25
C LEU A 202 9.80 12.03 -0.04
N LEU A 203 10.24 11.38 -1.13
CA LEU A 203 11.21 10.30 -1.08
C LEU A 203 12.67 10.80 -1.00
N ARG A 204 12.96 12.00 -1.55
CA ARG A 204 14.32 12.52 -1.74
C ARG A 204 15.24 12.49 -0.52
N PRO A 205 14.81 12.75 0.72
CA PRO A 205 15.71 12.69 1.88
C PRO A 205 16.33 11.31 2.10
N TRP A 206 15.65 10.25 1.69
CA TRP A 206 15.96 8.87 2.04
C TRP A 206 16.19 7.94 0.85
N PHE A 207 15.70 8.34 -0.35
CA PHE A 207 15.63 7.46 -1.51
C PHE A 207 15.97 8.18 -2.80
N THR A 208 16.51 7.41 -3.76
CA THR A 208 16.61 7.79 -5.16
C THR A 208 15.60 7.01 -5.99
N VAL A 209 14.71 7.70 -6.72
CA VAL A 209 13.71 7.06 -7.58
C VAL A 209 14.37 6.45 -8.80
N GLU A 210 14.14 5.15 -9.02
CA GLU A 210 14.69 4.38 -10.15
C GLU A 210 13.67 4.10 -11.25
N ARG A 211 12.39 3.97 -10.87
CA ARG A 211 11.31 3.63 -11.81
C ARG A 211 10.03 4.35 -11.43
N VAL A 212 9.32 4.80 -12.46
CA VAL A 212 7.97 5.39 -12.34
C VAL A 212 7.05 4.71 -13.33
N ALA A 213 5.83 4.37 -12.92
CA ALA A 213 4.76 3.92 -13.80
C ALA A 213 3.47 4.69 -13.51
N ARG A 214 2.83 5.17 -14.56
CA ARG A 214 1.52 5.83 -14.55
C ARG A 214 0.53 4.95 -15.28
N ARG A 215 -0.55 4.53 -14.62
CA ARG A 215 -1.46 3.50 -15.13
C ARG A 215 -2.92 3.79 -14.78
N GLY A 216 -3.81 3.22 -15.60
CA GLY A 216 -5.25 3.26 -15.39
C GLY A 216 -5.86 4.61 -15.71
N LEU A 217 -7.17 4.62 -15.87
CA LEU A 217 -7.99 5.81 -16.13
C LEU A 217 -8.94 6.14 -14.96
N GLY A 218 -9.04 5.23 -13.97
CA GLY A 218 -9.96 5.40 -12.84
C GLY A 218 -11.42 5.06 -13.18
N ILE A 219 -11.71 4.41 -14.31
CA ILE A 219 -13.09 4.01 -14.66
C ILE A 219 -13.64 3.01 -13.63
N HIS A 220 -12.78 2.16 -13.06
CA HIS A 220 -13.16 1.24 -11.99
C HIS A 220 -13.71 1.96 -10.75
N GLU A 221 -13.37 3.24 -10.53
CA GLU A 221 -13.91 4.05 -9.43
C GLU A 221 -15.41 4.31 -9.56
N LEU A 222 -15.93 4.41 -10.79
CA LEU A 222 -17.38 4.52 -11.01
C LEU A 222 -18.10 3.24 -10.53
N ILE A 223 -17.46 2.07 -10.68
CA ILE A 223 -18.00 0.81 -10.16
C ILE A 223 -17.87 0.76 -8.65
N THR A 224 -16.76 1.27 -8.10
CA THR A 224 -16.56 1.42 -6.64
C THR A 224 -17.66 2.28 -6.04
N LEU A 225 -17.96 3.43 -6.63
CA LEU A 225 -19.06 4.31 -6.18
C LEU A 225 -20.42 3.56 -6.19
N GLY A 226 -20.70 2.78 -7.22
CA GLY A 226 -21.89 1.93 -7.29
C GLY A 226 -21.93 0.88 -6.18
N LEU A 227 -20.80 0.22 -5.89
CA LEU A 227 -20.67 -0.76 -4.80
C LEU A 227 -20.87 -0.12 -3.43
N LEU A 228 -20.34 1.08 -3.21
CA LEU A 228 -20.53 1.85 -1.98
C LEU A 228 -22.01 2.21 -1.78
N ALA A 229 -22.67 2.70 -2.82
CA ALA A 229 -24.10 2.99 -2.81
C ALA A 229 -24.93 1.73 -2.48
N MET A 230 -24.61 0.60 -3.09
CA MET A 230 -25.32 -0.67 -2.83
C MET A 230 -25.08 -1.20 -1.41
N ARG A 231 -23.87 -1.08 -0.87
CA ARG A 231 -23.57 -1.46 0.52
C ARG A 231 -24.48 -0.72 1.50
N ARG A 232 -24.76 0.54 1.20
CA ARG A 232 -25.61 1.39 2.01
C ARG A 232 -27.10 1.05 1.91
N HIS A 233 -27.59 0.77 0.69
CA HIS A 233 -29.02 0.58 0.41
C HIS A 233 -29.44 -0.89 0.37
N GLY A 234 -28.61 -1.82 0.83
CA GLY A 234 -28.96 -3.23 0.90
C GLY A 234 -29.00 -3.93 -0.47
N GLY A 235 -27.95 -3.77 -1.27
CA GLY A 235 -27.87 -4.36 -2.60
C GLY A 235 -28.00 -5.89 -2.61
N ARG A 236 -28.66 -6.41 -3.66
CA ARG A 236 -28.85 -7.85 -3.84
C ARG A 236 -27.49 -8.57 -3.97
N PRO A 237 -27.23 -9.69 -3.27
CA PRO A 237 -25.90 -10.36 -3.28
C PRO A 237 -25.41 -10.77 -4.68
N ARG A 238 -26.33 -11.11 -5.60
CA ARG A 238 -25.97 -11.45 -7.00
C ARG A 238 -25.47 -10.22 -7.76
N THR A 239 -26.12 -9.08 -7.59
CA THR A 239 -25.70 -7.81 -8.23
C THR A 239 -24.38 -7.34 -7.70
N VAL A 240 -24.14 -7.40 -6.38
CA VAL A 240 -22.86 -7.07 -5.77
C VAL A 240 -21.73 -7.95 -6.33
N ARG A 241 -21.96 -9.27 -6.45
CA ARG A 241 -20.97 -10.17 -7.06
C ARG A 241 -20.68 -9.87 -8.53
N ALA A 242 -21.70 -9.54 -9.31
CA ALA A 242 -21.53 -9.16 -10.72
C ALA A 242 -20.71 -7.88 -10.85
N LEU A 243 -21.00 -6.84 -10.06
CA LEU A 243 -20.23 -5.59 -10.03
C LEU A 243 -18.79 -5.79 -9.55
N LEU A 244 -18.56 -6.64 -8.55
CA LEU A 244 -17.20 -7.00 -8.14
C LEU A 244 -16.43 -7.71 -9.25
N GLY A 245 -17.09 -8.61 -9.99
CA GLY A 245 -16.49 -9.24 -11.19
C GLY A 245 -16.15 -8.20 -12.26
N LEU A 246 -17.06 -7.29 -12.55
CA LEU A 246 -16.85 -6.20 -13.51
C LEU A 246 -15.72 -5.27 -13.04
N TYR A 247 -15.71 -4.87 -11.77
CA TYR A 247 -14.63 -4.10 -11.16
C TYR A 247 -13.27 -4.73 -11.44
N VAL A 248 -13.12 -6.02 -11.15
CA VAL A 248 -11.84 -6.71 -11.36
C VAL A 248 -11.43 -6.68 -12.83
N VAL A 249 -12.34 -6.95 -13.75
CA VAL A 249 -12.05 -6.94 -15.20
C VAL A 249 -11.63 -5.54 -15.64
N VAL A 250 -12.42 -4.51 -15.30
CA VAL A 250 -12.12 -3.13 -15.71
C VAL A 250 -10.79 -2.68 -15.09
N TYR A 251 -10.58 -2.90 -13.79
CA TYR A 251 -9.32 -2.57 -13.12
C TYR A 251 -8.11 -3.20 -13.80
N LEU A 252 -8.18 -4.48 -14.17
CA LEU A 252 -7.05 -5.17 -14.81
C LEU A 252 -6.78 -4.66 -16.21
N LEU A 253 -7.84 -4.36 -16.99
CA LEU A 253 -7.70 -3.76 -18.30
C LEU A 253 -7.06 -2.37 -18.23
N GLU A 254 -7.54 -1.54 -17.30
CA GLU A 254 -6.98 -0.20 -17.10
C GLU A 254 -5.53 -0.23 -16.62
N ASP A 255 -5.21 -1.13 -15.65
CA ASP A 255 -3.85 -1.25 -15.13
C ASP A 255 -2.86 -1.72 -16.23
N ALA A 256 -3.33 -2.43 -17.24
CA ALA A 256 -2.51 -2.80 -18.38
C ALA A 256 -2.16 -1.59 -19.28
N LEU A 257 -2.96 -0.52 -19.27
CA LEU A 257 -2.78 0.65 -20.16
C LEU A 257 -1.77 1.65 -19.58
N PRO A 258 -0.71 2.00 -20.34
CA PRO A 258 0.16 3.12 -19.99
C PRO A 258 -0.55 4.42 -20.39
N THR A 259 -1.09 5.14 -19.41
CA THR A 259 -1.96 6.30 -19.66
C THR A 259 -1.25 7.65 -19.47
N GLY A 260 0.03 7.64 -19.10
CA GLY A 260 0.85 8.87 -18.99
C GLY A 260 0.25 9.89 -18.01
N PRO A 261 0.15 11.17 -18.42
CA PRO A 261 -0.31 12.24 -17.52
C PRO A 261 -1.76 12.10 -17.06
N VAL A 262 -2.60 11.37 -17.81
CA VAL A 262 -4.01 11.14 -17.45
C VAL A 262 -4.21 9.93 -16.54
N ALA A 263 -3.13 9.24 -16.16
CA ALA A 263 -3.19 8.08 -15.28
C ALA A 263 -3.90 8.38 -13.97
N TYR A 264 -4.60 7.36 -13.45
CA TYR A 264 -5.25 7.41 -12.14
C TYR A 264 -4.34 6.88 -11.03
N HIS A 265 -3.45 5.92 -11.35
CA HIS A 265 -2.51 5.34 -10.40
C HIS A 265 -1.07 5.69 -10.74
N LEU A 266 -0.30 5.98 -9.72
CA LEU A 266 1.14 6.20 -9.75
C LEU A 266 1.83 5.12 -8.96
N MET A 267 2.91 4.55 -9.50
CA MET A 267 3.76 3.61 -8.79
C MET A 267 5.21 4.00 -8.99
N LEU A 268 5.99 3.99 -7.90
CA LEU A 268 7.41 4.28 -7.90
C LEU A 268 8.19 3.12 -7.28
N ARG A 269 9.40 2.89 -7.79
CA ARG A 269 10.44 2.12 -7.09
C ARG A 269 11.60 3.04 -6.81
N ALA A 270 12.04 3.07 -5.57
CA ALA A 270 13.14 3.91 -5.13
C ALA A 270 14.14 3.07 -4.32
N ARG A 271 15.42 3.41 -4.42
CA ARG A 271 16.53 2.76 -3.70
C ARG A 271 16.92 3.60 -2.50
N ALA A 272 17.10 2.96 -1.36
CA ALA A 272 17.60 3.59 -0.16
C ALA A 272 18.99 4.19 -0.40
N VAL A 273 19.15 5.47 -0.04
CA VAL A 273 20.46 6.12 -0.04
C VAL A 273 21.10 5.94 1.32
N THR A 274 22.40 5.65 1.33
CA THR A 274 23.16 5.69 2.58
C THR A 274 23.25 7.15 3.01
N PRO A 275 22.84 7.51 4.24
CA PRO A 275 23.10 8.85 4.74
C PRO A 275 24.58 9.16 4.66
N ALA A 276 24.92 10.35 4.15
CA ALA A 276 26.29 10.82 4.03
C ALA A 276 26.89 11.13 5.41
#